data_0f3d1a56c7b34ee48a96a46dcaee2dd2
#
_entry.id   0f3d1a56c7b34ee48a96a46dcaee2dd2
#
_cell.length_a   1.000
_cell.length_b   1.000
_cell.length_c   1.000
_cell.angle_alpha   90.00
_cell.angle_beta   90.00
_cell.angle_gamma   90.00
#
_symmetry.space_group_name_H-M   'P 1'
#
loop_
_entity.id
_entity.type
_entity.pdbx_description
1 polymer ?
#
loop_
_entity_poly.entity_id
_entity_poly.type
_entity_poly.pdbx_seq_one_letter_code
_entity_poly.pdbx_strand_id
1 'polypeptide(L)'
;VAPHLIKRKWGRIINISTSLDTMQRKHNSPYGVTKAAVDAASLIWAADLQGTGVTCNILIPGGMVDTDGTRPSTETRKTLPVDVMDDAVVWFASPQSDGHNGERFVGSRWRKDVPPHVAAVEAREAPVLRKPEPRK
;
A
#
# COMPACT_ATOMS: atom_id res chain seq x y z
N VAL A 1 -2.86 -3.01 18.91
CA VAL A 1 -2.77 -1.65 18.32
C VAL A 1 -4.18 -1.11 18.02
N ALA A 2 -5.05 -1.81 17.26
CA ALA A 2 -6.33 -1.29 16.82
C ALA A 2 -7.24 -0.74 17.95
N PRO A 3 -7.46 -1.41 19.10
CA PRO A 3 -8.30 -0.86 20.17
C PRO A 3 -7.80 0.49 20.70
N HIS A 4 -6.49 0.70 20.74
CA HIS A 4 -5.89 1.96 21.16
C HIS A 4 -6.15 3.08 20.14
N LEU A 5 -6.01 2.80 18.85
CA LEU A 5 -6.29 3.75 17.76
C LEU A 5 -7.77 4.12 17.73
N ILE A 6 -8.67 3.14 17.87
CA ILE A 6 -10.12 3.34 17.90
C ILE A 6 -10.52 4.25 19.08
N LYS A 7 -9.96 4.01 20.28
CA LYS A 7 -10.21 4.86 21.46
C LYS A 7 -9.81 6.32 21.22
N ARG A 8 -8.73 6.55 20.45
CA ARG A 8 -8.28 7.90 20.06
C ARG A 8 -9.08 8.52 18.93
N LYS A 9 -9.95 7.74 18.28
CA LYS A 9 -10.72 8.13 17.09
C LYS A 9 -9.82 8.61 15.93
N TRP A 10 -8.57 8.17 15.90
CA TRP A 10 -7.60 8.47 14.87
C TRP A 10 -6.48 7.45 14.83
N GLY A 11 -6.15 6.98 13.66
CA GLY A 11 -5.03 6.07 13.43
C GLY A 11 -4.82 5.77 11.95
N ARG A 12 -3.60 5.35 11.62
CA ARG A 12 -3.19 4.97 10.26
C ARG A 12 -2.50 3.63 10.29
N ILE A 13 -2.98 2.70 9.48
CA ILE A 13 -2.35 1.42 9.20
C ILE A 13 -1.93 1.46 7.75
N ILE A 14 -0.63 1.37 7.48
CA ILE A 14 -0.06 1.40 6.14
C ILE A 14 0.66 0.08 5.95
N ASN A 15 0.10 -0.82 5.16
CA ASN A 15 0.68 -2.11 4.88
C ASN A 15 1.49 -2.06 3.58
N ILE A 16 2.74 -2.50 3.64
CA ILE A 16 3.61 -2.55 2.47
C ILE A 16 3.43 -3.90 1.78
N SER A 17 3.02 -3.84 0.50
CA SER A 17 2.78 -5.02 -0.33
C SER A 17 3.62 -5.00 -1.62
N THR A 18 3.20 -5.73 -2.64
CA THR A 18 3.88 -5.84 -3.93
C THR A 18 2.88 -5.91 -5.09
N SER A 19 3.36 -5.83 -6.34
CA SER A 19 2.50 -5.94 -7.52
C SER A 19 1.88 -7.32 -7.67
N LEU A 20 0.73 -7.39 -8.35
CA LEU A 20 0.07 -8.67 -8.68
C LEU A 20 1.00 -9.61 -9.44
N ASP A 21 1.73 -9.08 -10.43
CA ASP A 21 2.71 -9.85 -11.21
C ASP A 21 3.79 -10.49 -10.31
N THR A 22 4.21 -9.77 -9.28
CA THR A 22 5.16 -10.31 -8.30
C THR A 22 4.52 -11.37 -7.42
N MET A 23 3.28 -11.18 -6.99
CA MET A 23 2.55 -12.18 -6.17
C MET A 23 2.38 -13.50 -6.92
N GLN A 24 2.08 -13.46 -8.21
CA GLN A 24 1.77 -14.62 -9.05
C GLN A 24 2.95 -15.17 -9.84
N ARG A 25 4.15 -14.61 -9.64
CA ARG A 25 5.34 -15.02 -10.36
C ARG A 25 5.72 -16.46 -10.02
N LYS A 26 6.06 -17.25 -11.05
CA LYS A 26 6.61 -18.61 -10.89
C LYS A 26 7.79 -18.59 -9.90
N HIS A 27 7.84 -19.56 -9.01
CA HIS A 27 8.88 -19.74 -7.98
C HIS A 27 8.92 -18.63 -6.91
N ASN A 28 7.85 -17.85 -6.74
CA ASN A 28 7.80 -16.77 -5.76
C ASN A 28 7.03 -17.13 -4.47
N SER A 29 6.76 -18.42 -4.25
CA SER A 29 6.22 -18.90 -2.98
C SER A 29 7.38 -19.09 -1.97
N PRO A 30 7.18 -18.72 -0.68
CA PRO A 30 5.92 -18.24 -0.05
C PRO A 30 5.69 -16.72 -0.17
N TYR A 31 6.65 -15.95 -0.68
CA TYR A 31 6.58 -14.48 -0.70
C TYR A 31 5.29 -13.94 -1.37
N GLY A 32 4.99 -14.41 -2.58
CA GLY A 32 3.79 -13.96 -3.30
C GLY A 32 2.50 -14.24 -2.53
N VAL A 33 2.41 -15.43 -1.93
CA VAL A 33 1.24 -15.84 -1.12
C VAL A 33 1.10 -14.97 0.12
N THR A 34 2.19 -14.69 0.83
CA THR A 34 2.14 -13.83 2.04
C THR A 34 1.74 -12.40 1.70
N LYS A 35 2.17 -11.84 0.56
CA LYS A 35 1.79 -10.50 0.14
C LYS A 35 0.32 -10.43 -0.32
N ALA A 36 -0.20 -11.47 -0.98
CA ALA A 36 -1.63 -11.57 -1.28
C ALA A 36 -2.49 -11.62 0.00
N ALA A 37 -2.01 -12.34 1.02
CA ALA A 37 -2.67 -12.37 2.32
C ALA A 37 -2.65 -11.00 3.02
N VAL A 38 -1.56 -10.24 2.91
CA VAL A 38 -1.48 -8.85 3.43
C VAL A 38 -2.51 -7.95 2.74
N ASP A 39 -2.68 -8.06 1.42
CA ASP A 39 -3.68 -7.29 0.68
C ASP A 39 -5.09 -7.63 1.16
N ALA A 40 -5.42 -8.93 1.29
CA ALA A 40 -6.71 -9.39 1.80
C ALA A 40 -6.99 -8.88 3.22
N ALA A 41 -6.02 -9.04 4.13
CA ALA A 41 -6.12 -8.57 5.50
C ALA A 41 -6.34 -7.05 5.58
N SER A 42 -5.63 -6.28 4.74
CA SER A 42 -5.75 -4.82 4.71
C SER A 42 -7.17 -4.38 4.34
N LEU A 43 -7.81 -5.05 3.37
CA LEU A 43 -9.18 -4.74 2.96
C LEU A 43 -10.19 -5.12 4.05
N ILE A 44 -10.00 -6.25 4.73
CA ILE A 44 -10.84 -6.67 5.86
C ILE A 44 -10.71 -5.65 7.01
N TRP A 45 -9.49 -5.30 7.39
CA TRP A 45 -9.27 -4.31 8.45
C TRP A 45 -9.81 -2.92 8.10
N ALA A 46 -9.70 -2.50 6.85
CA ALA A 46 -10.31 -1.25 6.40
C ALA A 46 -11.83 -1.26 6.58
N ALA A 47 -12.49 -2.39 6.30
CA ALA A 47 -13.92 -2.55 6.50
C ALA A 47 -14.30 -2.57 8.01
N ASP A 48 -13.54 -3.31 8.83
CA ASP A 48 -13.77 -3.41 10.27
C ASP A 48 -13.56 -2.07 10.99
N LEU A 49 -12.65 -1.24 10.48
CA LEU A 49 -12.29 0.06 11.06
C LEU A 49 -13.14 1.23 10.52
N GLN A 50 -14.05 0.97 9.60
CA GLN A 50 -14.88 2.01 9.00
C GLN A 50 -15.69 2.77 10.06
N GLY A 51 -15.67 4.10 10.00
CA GLY A 51 -16.36 4.98 10.95
C GLY A 51 -15.65 5.18 12.30
N THR A 52 -14.53 4.54 12.54
CA THR A 52 -13.78 4.67 13.81
C THR A 52 -12.77 5.83 13.82
N GLY A 53 -12.52 6.47 12.68
CA GLY A 53 -11.43 7.44 12.48
C GLY A 53 -10.07 6.80 12.22
N VAL A 54 -10.01 5.47 12.15
CA VAL A 54 -8.80 4.71 11.79
C VAL A 54 -8.91 4.24 10.35
N THR A 55 -7.84 4.39 9.57
CA THR A 55 -7.79 3.91 8.18
C THR A 55 -6.72 2.85 8.00
N CYS A 56 -6.96 1.95 7.04
CA CYS A 56 -6.00 0.92 6.65
C CYS A 56 -5.84 0.93 5.13
N ASN A 57 -4.62 1.22 4.66
CA ASN A 57 -4.31 1.33 3.24
C ASN A 57 -3.10 0.48 2.86
N ILE A 58 -2.96 0.20 1.57
CA ILE A 58 -1.87 -0.58 0.99
C ILE A 58 -0.97 0.36 0.20
N LEU A 59 0.33 0.28 0.44
CA LEU A 59 1.34 0.97 -0.35
C LEU A 59 2.31 -0.06 -0.94
N ILE A 60 2.61 0.09 -2.24
CA ILE A 60 3.62 -0.72 -2.92
C ILE A 60 4.68 0.18 -3.55
N PRO A 61 5.94 -0.26 -3.63
CA PRO A 61 6.98 0.54 -4.27
C PRO A 61 6.74 0.76 -5.78
N GLY A 62 6.14 -0.20 -6.47
CA GLY A 62 5.91 -0.15 -7.92
C GLY A 62 7.05 -0.73 -8.75
N GLY A 63 8.05 -1.31 -8.12
CA GLY A 63 9.20 -1.98 -8.72
C GLY A 63 10.12 -2.57 -7.66
N MET A 64 11.25 -3.12 -8.09
CA MET A 64 12.30 -3.59 -7.19
C MET A 64 13.03 -2.39 -6.59
N VAL A 65 13.11 -2.30 -5.28
CA VAL A 65 13.82 -1.24 -4.56
C VAL A 65 15.27 -1.66 -4.31
N ASP A 66 16.22 -0.74 -4.46
CA ASP A 66 17.65 -0.98 -4.21
C ASP A 66 17.92 -1.03 -2.70
N THR A 67 17.80 -2.21 -2.13
CA THR A 67 18.09 -2.49 -0.72
C THR A 67 19.14 -3.58 -0.60
N ASP A 68 19.77 -3.71 0.56
CA ASP A 68 20.77 -4.77 0.81
C ASP A 68 20.20 -6.17 0.54
N GLY A 69 18.91 -6.38 0.84
CA GLY A 69 18.23 -7.66 0.59
C GLY A 69 17.98 -7.96 -0.90
N THR A 70 17.92 -6.94 -1.75
CA THR A 70 17.66 -7.08 -3.20
C THR A 70 18.93 -6.95 -4.05
N ARG A 71 19.99 -6.35 -3.53
CA ARG A 71 21.22 -6.02 -4.25
C ARG A 71 21.88 -7.20 -4.98
N PRO A 72 21.92 -8.44 -4.44
CA PRO A 72 22.47 -9.57 -5.17
C PRO A 72 21.77 -9.92 -6.49
N SER A 73 20.51 -9.47 -6.64
CA SER A 73 19.70 -9.70 -7.86
C SER A 73 19.62 -8.48 -8.77
N THR A 74 20.28 -7.35 -8.43
CA THR A 74 20.13 -6.06 -9.12
C THR A 74 21.17 -5.80 -10.21
N GLU A 75 22.22 -6.61 -10.32
CA GLU A 75 23.30 -6.41 -11.32
C GLU A 75 22.80 -6.35 -12.77
N THR A 76 21.59 -6.84 -13.03
CA THR A 76 20.97 -6.85 -14.36
C THR A 76 19.57 -6.23 -14.42
N ARG A 77 19.07 -5.61 -13.34
CA ARG A 77 17.69 -5.10 -13.27
C ARG A 77 17.65 -3.63 -12.85
N LYS A 78 16.80 -2.86 -13.53
CA LYS A 78 16.51 -1.48 -13.12
C LYS A 78 15.79 -1.49 -11.76
N THR A 79 16.35 -0.79 -10.79
CA THR A 79 15.81 -0.63 -9.45
C THR A 79 15.23 0.75 -9.22
N LEU A 80 14.34 0.86 -8.23
CA LEU A 80 13.83 2.11 -7.70
C LEU A 80 14.72 2.56 -6.53
N PRO A 81 14.84 3.86 -6.27
CA PRO A 81 15.56 4.37 -5.12
C PRO A 81 14.88 3.95 -3.80
N VAL A 82 15.65 3.91 -2.72
CA VAL A 82 15.18 3.47 -1.39
C VAL A 82 14.07 4.35 -0.83
N ASP A 83 14.06 5.64 -1.20
CA ASP A 83 13.10 6.66 -0.76
C ASP A 83 11.82 6.73 -1.62
N VAL A 84 11.62 5.76 -2.52
CA VAL A 84 10.50 5.76 -3.48
C VAL A 84 9.10 5.85 -2.84
N MET A 85 8.98 5.52 -1.57
CA MET A 85 7.70 5.54 -0.84
C MET A 85 7.63 6.64 0.24
N ASP A 86 8.70 7.36 0.51
CA ASP A 86 8.81 8.24 1.69
C ASP A 86 7.71 9.31 1.72
N ASP A 87 7.55 10.08 0.64
CA ASP A 87 6.53 11.13 0.57
C ASP A 87 5.11 10.57 0.74
N ALA A 88 4.83 9.42 0.13
CA ALA A 88 3.55 8.74 0.27
C ALA A 88 3.30 8.30 1.72
N VAL A 89 4.30 7.69 2.38
CA VAL A 89 4.18 7.26 3.79
C VAL A 89 3.94 8.44 4.70
N VAL A 90 4.68 9.54 4.55
CA VAL A 90 4.51 10.76 5.35
C VAL A 90 3.09 11.32 5.16
N TRP A 91 2.61 11.40 3.92
CA TRP A 91 1.25 11.87 3.66
C TRP A 91 0.20 10.96 4.27
N PHE A 92 0.32 9.61 4.12
CA PHE A 92 -0.61 8.66 4.73
C PHE A 92 -0.60 8.72 6.25
N ALA A 93 0.55 8.99 6.87
CA ALA A 93 0.67 9.16 8.32
C ALA A 93 0.11 10.48 8.85
N SER A 94 -0.38 11.36 7.98
CA SER A 94 -0.90 12.68 8.33
C SER A 94 -2.44 12.76 8.25
N PRO A 95 -3.07 13.81 8.82
CA PRO A 95 -4.49 14.09 8.64
C PRO A 95 -4.89 14.38 7.19
N GLN A 96 -3.95 14.73 6.31
CA GLN A 96 -4.23 15.01 4.90
C GLN A 96 -4.77 13.80 4.14
N SER A 97 -4.53 12.59 4.65
CA SER A 97 -5.05 11.33 4.10
C SER A 97 -6.40 10.91 4.70
N ASP A 98 -7.08 11.78 5.45
CA ASP A 98 -8.41 11.49 5.98
C ASP A 98 -9.38 11.14 4.85
N GLY A 99 -10.20 10.10 5.07
CA GLY A 99 -11.15 9.61 4.07
C GLY A 99 -10.59 8.53 3.12
N HIS A 100 -9.27 8.36 3.02
CA HIS A 100 -8.66 7.26 2.27
C HIS A 100 -8.61 6.00 3.13
N ASN A 101 -9.40 4.98 2.78
CA ASN A 101 -9.49 3.72 3.53
C ASN A 101 -9.77 2.53 2.61
N GLY A 102 -9.00 1.47 2.73
CA GLY A 102 -9.09 0.29 1.89
C GLY A 102 -8.59 0.52 0.47
N GLU A 103 -7.73 1.51 0.27
CA GLU A 103 -7.17 1.88 -1.03
C GLU A 103 -5.74 1.35 -1.19
N ARG A 104 -5.29 1.31 -2.44
CA ARG A 104 -3.97 0.83 -2.83
C ARG A 104 -3.25 1.87 -3.66
N PHE A 105 -1.98 2.11 -3.37
CA PHE A 105 -1.17 3.16 -3.98
C PHE A 105 0.20 2.64 -4.40
N VAL A 106 0.77 3.26 -5.44
CA VAL A 106 2.05 2.90 -6.03
C VAL A 106 3.05 4.02 -5.80
N GLY A 107 4.08 3.80 -4.99
CA GLY A 107 5.09 4.79 -4.62
C GLY A 107 5.81 5.40 -5.82
N SER A 108 6.18 4.58 -6.81
CA SER A 108 6.85 5.07 -8.03
C SER A 108 5.98 5.95 -8.94
N ARG A 109 4.67 6.05 -8.67
CA ARG A 109 3.76 6.98 -9.35
C ARG A 109 3.52 8.25 -8.55
N TRP A 110 4.06 8.34 -7.33
CA TRP A 110 3.92 9.51 -6.49
C TRP A 110 4.75 10.66 -7.04
N ARG A 111 4.08 11.69 -7.54
CA ARG A 111 4.73 12.88 -8.09
C ARG A 111 5.10 13.86 -6.98
N LYS A 112 6.38 14.26 -6.96
CA LYS A 112 6.93 15.24 -5.98
C LYS A 112 6.69 16.71 -6.39
N ASP A 113 6.33 16.95 -7.65
CA ASP A 113 6.13 18.26 -8.27
C ASP A 113 4.68 18.76 -8.25
N VAL A 114 3.77 18.01 -7.63
CA VAL A 114 2.36 18.38 -7.47
C VAL A 114 1.94 18.31 -5.99
N PRO A 115 0.83 18.98 -5.60
CA PRO A 115 0.31 18.85 -4.25
C PRO A 115 0.05 17.39 -3.86
N PRO A 116 0.31 16.98 -2.59
CA PRO A 116 0.22 15.57 -2.17
C PRO A 116 -1.14 14.89 -2.44
N HIS A 117 -2.24 15.62 -2.33
CA HIS A 117 -3.57 15.08 -2.65
C HIS A 117 -3.74 14.75 -4.15
N VAL A 118 -3.08 15.50 -5.03
CA VAL A 118 -3.06 15.23 -6.48
C VAL A 118 -2.17 14.01 -6.75
N ALA A 119 -0.97 13.97 -6.14
CA ALA A 119 -0.07 12.81 -6.23
C ALA A 119 -0.75 11.52 -5.77
N ALA A 120 -1.55 11.58 -4.70
CA ALA A 120 -2.31 10.43 -4.20
C ALA A 120 -3.33 9.91 -5.21
N VAL A 121 -4.06 10.79 -5.90
CA VAL A 121 -5.01 10.40 -6.95
C VAL A 121 -4.29 9.68 -8.10
N GLU A 122 -3.15 10.21 -8.54
CA GLU A 122 -2.36 9.62 -9.64
C GLU A 122 -1.66 8.31 -9.23
N ALA A 123 -1.24 8.20 -7.98
CA ALA A 123 -0.59 7.00 -7.46
C ALA A 123 -1.56 5.86 -7.14
N ARG A 124 -2.87 6.13 -7.05
CA ARG A 124 -3.89 5.13 -6.70
C ARG A 124 -4.04 4.10 -7.83
N GLU A 125 -4.19 2.84 -7.42
CA GLU A 125 -4.58 1.77 -8.33
C GLU A 125 -5.75 0.95 -7.75
N ALA A 126 -6.45 0.21 -8.63
CA ALA A 126 -7.51 -0.69 -8.18
C ALA A 126 -6.94 -1.77 -7.24
N PRO A 127 -7.62 -2.10 -6.14
CA PRO A 127 -7.24 -3.22 -5.29
C PRO A 127 -7.16 -4.52 -6.10
N VAL A 128 -6.13 -5.33 -5.83
CA VAL A 128 -5.92 -6.63 -6.48
C VAL A 128 -7.11 -7.57 -6.24
N LEU A 129 -7.66 -7.52 -5.03
CA LEU A 129 -8.85 -8.23 -4.64
C LEU A 129 -10.04 -7.26 -4.75
N ARG A 130 -10.86 -7.42 -5.78
CA ARG A 130 -12.09 -6.62 -5.94
C ARG A 130 -13.16 -7.09 -4.95
N LYS A 131 -13.86 -6.15 -4.31
CA LYS A 131 -15.19 -6.45 -3.76
C LYS A 131 -16.06 -6.99 -4.89
N PRO A 132 -16.75 -8.12 -4.70
CA PRO A 132 -17.78 -8.51 -5.65
C PRO A 132 -18.83 -7.38 -5.71
N GLU A 133 -19.30 -7.07 -6.92
CA GLU A 133 -20.43 -6.15 -7.08
C GLU A 133 -21.63 -6.71 -6.31
N PRO A 134 -22.42 -5.87 -5.63
CA PRO A 134 -23.64 -6.34 -4.97
C PRO A 134 -24.50 -7.07 -6.00
N ARG A 135 -24.88 -8.30 -5.69
CA ARG A 135 -25.83 -9.05 -6.53
C ARG A 135 -27.11 -8.24 -6.61
N LYS A 136 -27.51 -7.89 -7.82
CA LYS A 136 -28.82 -7.25 -8.10
C LYS A 136 -29.94 -8.18 -7.70
#